data_d0ea44921e198f19c71447ee8b5286cf
#
_entry.id   d0ea44921e198f19c71447ee8b5286cf
#
_cell.length_a   1.000
_cell.length_b   1.000
_cell.length_c   1.000
_cell.angle_alpha   90.00
_cell.angle_beta   90.00
_cell.angle_gamma   90.00
#
_symmetry.space_group_name_H-M   'P 1'
#
loop_
_entity.id
_entity.type
_entity.pdbx_description
1 polymer ?
#
loop_
_entity_poly.entity_id
_entity_poly.type
_entity_poly.pdbx_seq_one_letter_code
_entity_poly.pdbx_strand_id
1 'polypeptide(L)'
;DFVTIDVADFIGHQAEEHDISAFVEHCRQFTGVLQVEGMERTLRVSSDQLRAIAEKYLFAIQQAANIHTHISNGKGDVPFITEVSMDETDEPQSPEELFFILAAIASQRIPIQTIAPKFTGRFNKGVDYVGDLAQFEQEFNDDLGTSAPPLAPPLDFTLPGGVRNPEDGEDIDGDDG
;
A
#
# COMPACT_ATOMS: atom_id res chain seq x y z
N ASP A 1 -5.72 -17.02 11.94
CA ASP A 1 -4.87 -17.33 10.78
C ASP A 1 -4.03 -16.11 10.42
N PHE A 2 -2.90 -16.32 9.77
CA PHE A 2 -2.02 -15.28 9.22
C PHE A 2 -1.91 -15.48 7.70
N VAL A 3 -2.07 -14.40 6.94
CA VAL A 3 -2.04 -14.43 5.48
C VAL A 3 -1.08 -13.38 4.99
N THR A 4 -0.05 -13.79 4.26
CA THR A 4 0.86 -12.91 3.51
C THR A 4 0.37 -12.80 2.07
N ILE A 5 0.15 -11.58 1.63
CA ILE A 5 -0.18 -11.25 0.23
C ILE A 5 1.10 -10.68 -0.39
N ASP A 6 1.79 -11.51 -1.13
CA ASP A 6 2.99 -11.10 -1.86
C ASP A 6 2.58 -10.38 -3.15
N VAL A 7 3.11 -9.18 -3.34
CA VAL A 7 2.82 -8.34 -4.51
C VAL A 7 4.04 -8.01 -5.35
N ALA A 8 5.21 -8.59 -5.05
CA ALA A 8 6.45 -8.29 -5.73
C ALA A 8 6.34 -8.42 -7.26
N ASP A 9 5.71 -9.48 -7.74
CA ASP A 9 5.51 -9.73 -9.18
C ASP A 9 4.63 -8.69 -9.89
N PHE A 10 3.84 -7.91 -9.14
CA PHE A 10 2.96 -6.88 -9.71
C PHE A 10 3.56 -5.49 -9.71
N ILE A 11 4.70 -5.29 -9.02
CA ILE A 11 5.37 -3.99 -8.94
C ILE A 11 5.92 -3.63 -10.32
N GLY A 12 5.72 -2.37 -10.74
CA GLY A 12 6.08 -1.90 -12.07
C GLY A 12 5.05 -2.18 -13.16
N HIS A 13 4.00 -2.95 -12.87
CA HIS A 13 2.85 -3.04 -13.77
C HIS A 13 2.02 -1.76 -13.64
N GLN A 14 1.51 -1.29 -14.77
CA GLN A 14 0.83 -0.01 -14.83
C GLN A 14 -0.65 -0.14 -14.46
N ALA A 15 -1.09 0.65 -13.50
CA ALA A 15 -2.52 0.85 -13.22
C ALA A 15 -3.16 1.72 -14.31
N GLU A 16 -4.48 1.77 -14.34
CA GLU A 16 -5.21 2.65 -15.25
C GLU A 16 -4.87 4.13 -14.98
N GLU A 17 -4.72 4.93 -16.03
CA GLU A 17 -4.30 6.32 -15.91
C GLU A 17 -5.23 7.17 -15.03
N HIS A 18 -6.52 6.87 -15.04
CA HIS A 18 -7.48 7.59 -14.20
C HIS A 18 -7.29 7.28 -12.71
N ASP A 19 -6.90 6.06 -12.35
CA ASP A 19 -6.61 5.66 -10.96
C ASP A 19 -5.32 6.30 -10.46
N ILE A 20 -4.28 6.32 -11.32
CA ILE A 20 -3.03 7.01 -11.03
C ILE A 20 -3.29 8.49 -10.77
N SER A 21 -4.03 9.15 -11.67
CA SER A 21 -4.35 10.57 -11.55
C SER A 21 -5.19 10.88 -10.31
N ALA A 22 -6.16 10.05 -9.99
CA ALA A 22 -6.99 10.19 -8.78
C ALA A 22 -6.15 10.02 -7.50
N PHE A 23 -5.27 9.03 -7.44
CA PHE A 23 -4.39 8.80 -6.32
C PHE A 23 -3.40 9.97 -6.12
N VAL A 24 -2.77 10.43 -7.21
CA VAL A 24 -1.84 11.58 -7.19
C VAL A 24 -2.55 12.84 -6.69
N GLU A 25 -3.73 13.15 -7.19
CA GLU A 25 -4.49 14.32 -6.74
C GLU A 25 -4.87 14.22 -5.26
N HIS A 26 -5.28 13.03 -4.80
CA HIS A 26 -5.61 12.79 -3.41
C HIS A 26 -4.39 12.97 -2.49
N CYS A 27 -3.24 12.43 -2.89
CA CYS A 27 -2.00 12.48 -2.11
C CYS A 27 -1.22 13.80 -2.28
N ARG A 28 -1.68 14.73 -3.12
CA ARG A 28 -1.01 16.00 -3.42
C ARG A 28 -0.70 16.83 -2.18
N GLN A 29 -1.55 16.77 -1.17
CA GLN A 29 -1.36 17.45 0.11
C GLN A 29 -0.10 16.99 0.88
N PHE A 30 0.44 15.83 0.57
CA PHE A 30 1.65 15.25 1.16
C PHE A 30 2.91 15.52 0.32
N THR A 31 2.80 16.31 -0.76
CA THR A 31 3.99 16.73 -1.52
C THR A 31 4.70 17.92 -0.84
N GLY A 32 5.97 18.09 -1.18
CA GLY A 32 6.84 19.10 -0.56
C GLY A 32 7.63 18.51 0.60
N VAL A 33 7.60 19.18 1.73
CA VAL A 33 8.33 18.81 2.96
C VAL A 33 7.34 18.18 3.93
N LEU A 34 7.51 16.90 4.23
CA LEU A 34 6.65 16.15 5.13
C LEU A 34 7.45 15.69 6.35
N GLN A 35 7.01 16.10 7.53
CA GLN A 35 7.51 15.58 8.79
C GLN A 35 6.58 14.47 9.28
N VAL A 36 7.12 13.27 9.37
CA VAL A 36 6.40 12.09 9.90
C VAL A 36 6.78 11.93 11.37
N GLU A 37 5.78 11.78 12.24
CA GLU A 37 6.03 11.56 13.67
C GLU A 37 6.76 10.22 13.87
N GLY A 38 7.83 10.24 14.64
CA GLY A 38 8.68 9.06 14.86
C GLY A 38 9.87 8.95 13.90
N MET A 39 9.91 9.75 12.82
CA MET A 39 11.08 9.84 11.94
C MET A 39 12.00 11.01 12.34
N GLU A 40 13.30 10.73 12.42
CA GLU A 40 14.30 11.79 12.63
C GLU A 40 14.51 12.64 11.37
N ARG A 41 14.36 12.02 10.20
CA ARG A 41 14.51 12.72 8.91
C ARG A 41 13.17 13.22 8.38
N THR A 42 13.24 14.28 7.60
CA THR A 42 12.09 14.86 6.90
C THR A 42 12.01 14.27 5.49
N LEU A 43 10.85 13.78 5.09
CA LEU A 43 10.62 13.33 3.72
C LEU A 43 10.45 14.53 2.79
N ARG A 44 10.90 14.39 1.55
CA ARG A 44 10.76 15.41 0.51
C ARG A 44 10.30 14.74 -0.78
N VAL A 45 9.07 15.02 -1.17
CA VAL A 45 8.47 14.41 -2.36
C VAL A 45 7.91 15.48 -3.28
N SER A 46 8.38 15.51 -4.50
CA SER A 46 7.81 16.33 -5.56
C SER A 46 6.57 15.67 -6.16
N SER A 47 5.77 16.43 -6.90
CA SER A 47 4.61 15.88 -7.62
C SER A 47 5.02 14.82 -8.66
N ASP A 48 6.18 15.00 -9.29
CA ASP A 48 6.69 14.02 -10.27
C ASP A 48 7.13 12.71 -9.59
N GLN A 49 7.76 12.82 -8.41
CA GLN A 49 8.11 11.63 -7.61
C GLN A 49 6.84 10.90 -7.11
N LEU A 50 5.84 11.63 -6.61
CA LEU A 50 4.56 11.03 -6.21
C LEU A 50 3.93 10.26 -7.38
N ARG A 51 3.93 10.86 -8.59
CA ARG A 51 3.40 10.18 -9.78
C ARG A 51 4.21 8.93 -10.12
N ALA A 52 5.53 9.00 -10.10
CA ALA A 52 6.40 7.85 -10.37
C ALA A 52 6.17 6.71 -9.36
N ILE A 53 5.95 7.02 -8.07
CA ILE A 53 5.61 6.06 -7.04
C ILE A 53 4.24 5.42 -7.34
N ALA A 54 3.24 6.23 -7.71
CA ALA A 54 1.93 5.71 -8.08
C ALA A 54 2.01 4.78 -9.30
N GLU A 55 2.74 5.15 -10.34
CA GLU A 55 2.96 4.32 -11.52
C GLU A 55 3.66 2.99 -11.20
N LYS A 56 4.56 2.99 -10.22
CA LYS A 56 5.33 1.80 -9.82
C LYS A 56 4.51 0.84 -8.94
N TYR A 57 3.71 1.35 -8.01
CA TYR A 57 3.15 0.53 -6.93
C TYR A 57 1.62 0.41 -6.93
N LEU A 58 0.88 1.34 -7.53
CA LEU A 58 -0.58 1.38 -7.38
C LEU A 58 -1.26 0.11 -7.88
N PHE A 59 -0.82 -0.42 -9.04
CA PHE A 59 -1.36 -1.67 -9.56
C PHE A 59 -1.15 -2.85 -8.60
N ALA A 60 0.06 -2.97 -8.04
CA ALA A 60 0.38 -4.03 -7.08
C ALA A 60 -0.55 -3.97 -5.85
N ILE A 61 -0.82 -2.78 -5.33
CA ILE A 61 -1.73 -2.60 -4.18
C ILE A 61 -3.19 -2.87 -4.57
N GLN A 62 -3.62 -2.53 -5.79
CA GLN A 62 -4.94 -2.92 -6.29
C GLN A 62 -5.08 -4.46 -6.37
N GLN A 63 -4.02 -5.17 -6.79
CA GLN A 63 -4.03 -6.63 -6.77
C GLN A 63 -4.08 -7.19 -5.34
N ALA A 64 -3.33 -6.57 -4.39
CA ALA A 64 -3.46 -6.94 -2.98
C ALA A 64 -4.91 -6.81 -2.48
N ALA A 65 -5.61 -5.75 -2.85
CA ALA A 65 -7.01 -5.54 -2.49
C ALA A 65 -7.94 -6.63 -3.07
N ASN A 66 -7.73 -6.99 -4.34
CA ASN A 66 -8.48 -8.06 -4.99
C ASN A 66 -8.26 -9.41 -4.30
N ILE A 67 -7.00 -9.74 -4.00
CA ILE A 67 -6.63 -10.99 -3.30
C ILE A 67 -7.22 -10.99 -1.88
N HIS A 68 -7.07 -9.90 -1.14
CA HIS A 68 -7.64 -9.77 0.20
C HIS A 68 -9.15 -9.97 0.19
N THR A 69 -9.86 -9.33 -0.74
CA THR A 69 -11.32 -9.46 -0.91
C THR A 69 -11.71 -10.91 -1.19
N HIS A 70 -10.99 -11.58 -2.08
CA HIS A 70 -11.23 -12.98 -2.40
C HIS A 70 -11.06 -13.89 -1.17
N ILE A 71 -9.99 -13.68 -0.39
CA ILE A 71 -9.73 -14.44 0.84
C ILE A 71 -10.82 -14.17 1.88
N SER A 72 -11.18 -12.91 2.09
CA SER A 72 -12.22 -12.51 3.04
C SER A 72 -13.56 -13.16 2.72
N ASN A 73 -13.96 -13.14 1.45
CA ASN A 73 -15.18 -13.80 0.99
C ASN A 73 -15.16 -15.32 1.23
N GLY A 74 -14.00 -15.95 1.03
CA GLY A 74 -13.84 -17.39 1.28
C GLY A 74 -13.82 -17.78 2.75
N LYS A 75 -13.35 -16.88 3.63
CA LYS A 75 -13.27 -17.11 5.08
C LYS A 75 -14.54 -16.72 5.84
N GLY A 76 -15.38 -15.87 5.26
CA GLY A 76 -16.56 -15.34 5.95
C GLY A 76 -16.16 -14.59 7.22
N ASP A 77 -16.80 -14.89 8.35
CA ASP A 77 -16.56 -14.20 9.62
C ASP A 77 -15.30 -14.68 10.39
N VAL A 78 -14.49 -15.56 9.80
CA VAL A 78 -13.27 -16.05 10.46
C VAL A 78 -12.16 -14.99 10.38
N PRO A 79 -11.72 -14.41 11.52
CA PRO A 79 -10.70 -13.37 11.51
C PRO A 79 -9.33 -13.92 11.10
N PHE A 80 -8.58 -13.09 10.41
CA PHE A 80 -7.19 -13.37 10.04
C PHE A 80 -6.35 -12.09 10.05
N ILE A 81 -5.05 -12.25 10.25
CA ILE A 81 -4.06 -11.18 10.16
C ILE A 81 -3.63 -11.09 8.70
N THR A 82 -3.59 -9.89 8.17
CA THR A 82 -3.16 -9.60 6.80
C THR A 82 -1.82 -8.90 6.80
N GLU A 83 -0.89 -9.48 6.07
CA GLU A 83 0.39 -8.87 5.71
C GLU A 83 0.41 -8.59 4.20
N VAL A 84 0.92 -7.43 3.81
CA VAL A 84 1.31 -7.15 2.42
C VAL A 84 2.83 -7.21 2.36
N SER A 85 3.36 -8.06 1.47
CA SER A 85 4.80 -8.26 1.29
C SER A 85 5.27 -7.81 -0.08
N MET A 86 6.47 -7.21 -0.10
CA MET A 86 7.23 -6.84 -1.28
C MET A 86 8.73 -7.06 -1.07
N ASP A 87 9.08 -7.97 -0.16
CA ASP A 87 10.46 -8.28 0.24
C ASP A 87 11.25 -9.06 -0.84
N GLU A 88 10.57 -9.62 -1.83
CA GLU A 88 11.18 -10.33 -2.96
C GLU A 88 11.53 -9.42 -4.15
N THR A 89 11.36 -8.09 -4.03
CA THR A 89 11.78 -7.13 -5.07
C THR A 89 13.31 -7.02 -5.18
N ASP A 90 13.78 -6.56 -6.34
CA ASP A 90 15.23 -6.41 -6.59
C ASP A 90 15.83 -5.27 -5.75
N GLU A 91 15.08 -4.18 -5.56
CA GLU A 91 15.54 -2.97 -4.87
C GLU A 91 14.72 -2.69 -3.61
N PRO A 92 15.36 -2.15 -2.54
CA PRO A 92 14.67 -1.69 -1.35
C PRO A 92 13.66 -0.57 -1.68
N GLN A 93 12.58 -0.50 -0.92
CA GLN A 93 11.69 0.66 -0.97
C GLN A 93 12.31 1.79 -0.14
N SER A 94 12.28 3.01 -0.68
CA SER A 94 12.65 4.19 0.11
C SER A 94 11.53 4.54 1.11
N PRO A 95 11.82 5.28 2.18
CA PRO A 95 10.80 5.75 3.11
C PRO A 95 9.71 6.60 2.44
N GLU A 96 10.04 7.35 1.39
CA GLU A 96 9.08 8.08 0.58
C GLU A 96 8.15 7.12 -0.17
N GLU A 97 8.71 6.07 -0.78
CA GLU A 97 7.92 5.01 -1.44
C GLU A 97 7.03 4.30 -0.42
N LEU A 98 7.58 3.88 0.73
CA LEU A 98 6.82 3.18 1.77
C LEU A 98 5.66 4.03 2.30
N PHE A 99 5.85 5.33 2.49
CA PHE A 99 4.78 6.24 2.90
C PHE A 99 3.60 6.22 1.92
N PHE A 100 3.87 6.34 0.61
CA PHE A 100 2.80 6.34 -0.39
C PHE A 100 2.25 4.94 -0.69
N ILE A 101 3.02 3.87 -0.48
CA ILE A 101 2.51 2.49 -0.49
C ILE A 101 1.47 2.30 0.62
N LEU A 102 1.75 2.76 1.84
CA LEU A 102 0.81 2.70 2.96
C LEU A 102 -0.44 3.56 2.68
N ALA A 103 -0.26 4.74 2.07
CA ALA A 103 -1.39 5.57 1.63
C ALA A 103 -2.25 4.85 0.57
N ALA A 104 -1.62 4.14 -0.38
CA ALA A 104 -2.34 3.35 -1.38
C ALA A 104 -3.09 2.18 -0.74
N ILE A 105 -2.48 1.45 0.20
CA ILE A 105 -3.13 0.37 0.96
C ILE A 105 -4.36 0.91 1.71
N ALA A 106 -4.22 2.06 2.36
CA ALA A 106 -5.34 2.72 3.06
C ALA A 106 -6.45 3.13 2.07
N SER A 107 -6.09 3.65 0.89
CA SER A 107 -7.06 4.03 -0.16
C SER A 107 -7.87 2.83 -0.66
N GLN A 108 -7.26 1.67 -0.72
CA GLN A 108 -7.89 0.41 -1.10
C GLN A 108 -8.63 -0.27 0.08
N ARG A 109 -8.59 0.33 1.27
CA ARG A 109 -9.25 -0.18 2.49
C ARG A 109 -8.81 -1.60 2.87
N ILE A 110 -7.57 -1.96 2.59
CA ILE A 110 -7.03 -3.24 3.03
C ILE A 110 -6.69 -3.14 4.52
N PRO A 111 -7.31 -3.93 5.40
CA PRO A 111 -7.06 -3.87 6.84
C PRO A 111 -5.78 -4.64 7.20
N ILE A 112 -4.62 -4.12 6.82
CA ILE A 112 -3.34 -4.74 7.13
C ILE A 112 -2.97 -4.56 8.60
N GLN A 113 -2.26 -5.54 9.17
CA GLN A 113 -1.64 -5.46 10.49
C GLN A 113 -0.11 -5.42 10.39
N THR A 114 0.43 -5.92 9.27
CA THR A 114 1.88 -5.94 9.03
C THR A 114 2.17 -5.61 7.57
N ILE A 115 3.37 -5.10 7.33
CA ILE A 115 3.94 -4.89 6.01
C ILE A 115 5.37 -5.42 6.01
N ALA A 116 5.79 -6.07 4.92
CA ALA A 116 7.14 -6.58 4.74
C ALA A 116 7.80 -5.88 3.54
N PRO A 117 8.48 -4.74 3.75
CA PRO A 117 9.24 -4.09 2.70
C PRO A 117 10.55 -4.84 2.44
N LYS A 118 11.18 -4.56 1.29
CA LYS A 118 12.53 -4.97 0.99
C LYS A 118 13.52 -4.05 1.67
N PHE A 119 14.47 -4.65 2.37
CA PHE A 119 15.66 -3.97 2.89
C PHE A 119 16.91 -4.32 2.07
N THR A 120 17.93 -3.46 2.17
CA THR A 120 19.26 -3.75 1.60
C THR A 120 19.82 -5.04 2.19
N GLY A 121 20.48 -5.83 1.33
CA GLY A 121 21.11 -7.09 1.70
C GLY A 121 20.24 -8.32 1.48
N ARG A 122 20.70 -9.44 2.02
CA ARG A 122 20.05 -10.75 1.86
C ARG A 122 19.83 -11.41 3.20
N PHE A 123 18.58 -11.78 3.45
CA PHE A 123 18.14 -12.55 4.61
C PHE A 123 17.76 -13.95 4.15
N ASN A 124 18.67 -14.93 4.29
CA ASN A 124 18.37 -16.30 3.92
C ASN A 124 18.22 -17.15 5.18
N LYS A 125 17.26 -18.06 5.19
CA LYS A 125 17.05 -18.98 6.32
C LYS A 125 18.33 -19.76 6.62
N GLY A 126 18.80 -19.69 7.87
CA GLY A 126 19.90 -20.52 8.37
C GLY A 126 21.31 -20.04 8.00
N VAL A 127 21.44 -18.83 7.47
CA VAL A 127 22.74 -18.18 7.22
C VAL A 127 22.75 -16.77 7.79
N ASP A 128 23.94 -16.25 8.06
CA ASP A 128 24.11 -14.90 8.54
C ASP A 128 23.68 -13.88 7.46
N TYR A 129 23.28 -12.70 7.92
CA TYR A 129 22.98 -11.59 7.03
C TYR A 129 24.15 -11.27 6.10
N VAL A 130 23.86 -11.06 4.82
CA VAL A 130 24.84 -10.66 3.81
C VAL A 130 24.47 -9.30 3.25
N GLY A 131 25.23 -8.28 3.62
CA GLY A 131 25.01 -6.90 3.18
C GLY A 131 25.75 -5.88 4.06
N ASP A 132 25.47 -4.60 3.85
CA ASP A 132 25.94 -3.51 4.71
C ASP A 132 25.01 -3.36 5.90
N LEU A 133 25.48 -3.78 7.07
CA LEU A 133 24.68 -3.77 8.31
C LEU A 133 24.32 -2.33 8.73
N ALA A 134 25.23 -1.35 8.54
CA ALA A 134 24.96 0.03 8.92
C ALA A 134 23.89 0.65 8.01
N GLN A 135 23.91 0.34 6.72
CA GLN A 135 22.86 0.75 5.78
C GLN A 135 21.52 0.09 6.13
N PHE A 136 21.52 -1.21 6.44
CA PHE A 136 20.30 -1.91 6.88
C PHE A 136 19.71 -1.30 8.17
N GLU A 137 20.55 -1.03 9.18
CA GLU A 137 20.08 -0.39 10.43
C GLU A 137 19.47 0.99 10.17
N GLN A 138 20.04 1.75 9.26
CA GLN A 138 19.51 3.06 8.87
C GLN A 138 18.14 2.92 8.18
N GLU A 139 18.05 2.06 7.15
CA GLU A 139 16.81 1.80 6.42
C GLU A 139 15.71 1.30 7.36
N PHE A 140 16.03 0.35 8.23
CA PHE A 140 15.09 -0.20 9.19
C PHE A 140 14.55 0.88 10.16
N ASN A 141 15.41 1.76 10.67
CA ASN A 141 14.98 2.84 11.54
C ASN A 141 14.11 3.88 10.81
N ASP A 142 14.45 4.19 9.57
CA ASP A 142 13.66 5.11 8.72
C ASP A 142 12.27 4.51 8.43
N ASP A 143 12.20 3.22 8.12
CA ASP A 143 10.96 2.51 7.83
C ASP A 143 10.09 2.31 9.08
N LEU A 144 10.67 2.07 10.26
CA LEU A 144 9.92 2.03 11.51
C LEU A 144 9.20 3.34 11.77
N GLY A 145 9.88 4.48 11.55
CA GLY A 145 9.26 5.81 11.65
C GLY A 145 8.12 5.99 10.65
N THR A 146 8.27 5.48 9.43
CA THR A 146 7.24 5.56 8.38
C THR A 146 6.05 4.63 8.68
N SER A 147 6.31 3.45 9.25
CA SER A 147 5.28 2.44 9.54
C SER A 147 4.46 2.75 10.81
N ALA A 148 4.90 3.68 11.63
CA ALA A 148 4.13 4.22 12.75
C ALA A 148 3.42 5.51 12.34
N PRO A 149 2.35 5.46 11.52
CA PRO A 149 1.65 6.67 11.16
C PRO A 149 1.09 7.29 12.45
N PRO A 150 1.08 8.62 12.59
CA PRO A 150 0.17 9.23 13.52
C PRO A 150 -1.18 8.64 13.18
N LEU A 151 -1.98 8.31 14.20
CA LEU A 151 -3.40 8.05 14.07
C LEU A 151 -4.06 9.30 13.50
N ALA A 152 -3.77 9.57 12.23
CA ALA A 152 -4.57 10.49 11.46
C ALA A 152 -5.99 9.90 11.47
N PRO A 153 -7.01 10.73 11.63
CA PRO A 153 -8.38 10.27 11.48
C PRO A 153 -8.43 9.49 10.15
N PRO A 154 -9.19 8.39 10.07
CA PRO A 154 -9.23 7.56 8.88
C PRO A 154 -9.38 8.49 7.68
N LEU A 155 -8.36 8.49 6.83
CA LEU A 155 -8.40 9.26 5.60
C LEU A 155 -9.64 8.75 4.86
N ASP A 156 -10.64 9.60 4.69
CA ASP A 156 -11.85 9.25 3.98
C ASP A 156 -11.52 9.15 2.49
N PHE A 157 -10.96 8.01 2.11
CA PHE A 157 -10.60 7.67 0.74
C PHE A 157 -11.85 7.25 -0.03
N THR A 158 -12.81 8.12 -0.18
CA THR A 158 -13.85 7.95 -1.18
C THR A 158 -13.28 8.32 -2.55
N LEU A 159 -12.64 7.36 -3.22
CA LEU A 159 -12.35 7.50 -4.64
C LEU A 159 -13.70 7.59 -5.38
N PRO A 160 -13.91 8.60 -6.26
CA PRO A 160 -15.04 8.59 -7.15
C PRO A 160 -14.87 7.44 -8.14
N GLY A 161 -15.61 6.35 -7.95
CA GLY A 161 -15.53 5.17 -8.80
C GLY A 161 -15.46 3.84 -8.05
N GLY A 162 -15.97 3.77 -6.82
CA GLY A 162 -16.14 2.48 -6.13
C GLY A 162 -16.81 1.48 -7.06
N VAL A 163 -16.21 0.28 -7.15
CA VAL A 163 -16.74 -0.86 -7.89
C VAL A 163 -18.23 -0.98 -7.54
N ARG A 164 -19.10 -0.70 -8.51
CA ARG A 164 -20.53 -0.97 -8.37
C ARG A 164 -20.67 -2.47 -8.27
N ASN A 165 -21.21 -2.93 -7.17
CA ASN A 165 -21.66 -4.29 -7.06
C ASN A 165 -22.72 -4.54 -8.17
N PRO A 166 -22.60 -5.55 -9.02
CA PRO A 166 -23.56 -5.78 -10.10
C PRO A 166 -24.96 -6.17 -9.62
N GLU A 167 -25.19 -6.25 -8.31
CA GLU A 167 -26.46 -6.64 -7.73
C GLU A 167 -27.38 -5.47 -7.28
N ASP A 168 -26.93 -4.21 -7.41
CA ASP A 168 -27.72 -3.04 -6.98
C ASP A 168 -28.55 -2.41 -8.11
N GLY A 169 -29.05 -3.17 -9.03
CA GLY A 169 -29.76 -2.67 -10.20
C GLY A 169 -30.97 -3.48 -10.64
N GLU A 170 -31.98 -3.65 -9.81
CA GLU A 170 -33.36 -3.87 -10.27
C GLU A 170 -34.37 -3.21 -9.34
N ASP A 171 -34.57 -1.91 -9.54
CA ASP A 171 -35.85 -1.29 -9.21
C ASP A 171 -36.85 -1.69 -10.30
N ILE A 172 -37.68 -2.66 -9.98
CA ILE A 172 -38.87 -2.95 -10.76
C ILE A 172 -39.93 -1.93 -10.35
N ASP A 173 -40.03 -0.84 -11.10
CA ASP A 173 -41.22 0.00 -11.09
C ASP A 173 -42.40 -0.82 -11.65
N GLY A 174 -43.18 -1.35 -10.74
CA GLY A 174 -44.51 -1.87 -11.06
C GLY A 174 -45.45 -0.70 -11.26
N ASP A 175 -45.72 -0.37 -12.51
CA ASP A 175 -46.84 0.46 -12.93
C ASP A 175 -48.08 -0.42 -12.98
N ASP A 176 -48.98 -0.24 -12.01
CA ASP A 176 -50.37 -0.65 -12.08
C ASP A 176 -51.25 0.56 -12.33
N GLY A 177 -51.69 0.71 -13.59
CA GLY A 177 -52.73 1.57 -14.05
C GLY A 177 -54.01 0.80 -14.35
#